data_1a70e82b0686e7b4d4648049b7583a51
#
_entry.id   1a70e82b0686e7b4d4648049b7583a51
#
_cell.length_a   1.000
_cell.length_b   1.000
_cell.length_c   1.000
_cell.angle_alpha   90.00
_cell.angle_beta   90.00
_cell.angle_gamma   90.00
#
_symmetry.space_group_name_H-M   'P 1'
#
loop_
_entity.id
_entity.type
_entity.pdbx_description
1 polymer ?
#
loop_
_entity_poly.entity_id
_entity_poly.type
_entity_poly.pdbx_seq_one_letter_code
_entity_poly.pdbx_strand_id
1 'polypeptide(L)'
;MYSTQKKRFCLLILVTLMMLVSGYGQSIISQNKSSIFAPSDTFNKKRLNYALGISATTYTGFSVGLYHTWYKQYPQEGFHTFNDWGEWGNMDKVGHLYTAYFQGVLCYKGAKWTGLSDDKSIMVGAICGGLFQTTIEMMDAFSSEWGFSLTDMGANISGIGLFALQQKYWGEQRIMIKVSSYPKNYDDFSVVGSNGTSISLQNRADNLFGASFSEKYLKDYNAQVYWASINVSSFLPENNKWPNWVNIALGYGADNMFGGFENEWETEGERFVLSKDGYPRVHQYYLGLDFDFTKIKTKNHFLKGLFSIFNIFKAPSPALEINSRGEVSFHIFR
;
A
#
# COMPACT_ATOMS: atom_id res chain seq x y z
N MET A 1 13.56 25.94 3.03
CA MET A 1 14.49 25.03 3.71
C MET A 1 13.86 23.72 4.18
N TYR A 2 12.55 23.66 4.35
CA TYR A 2 11.78 22.45 4.78
C TYR A 2 11.62 21.36 3.69
N SER A 3 11.66 21.74 2.39
CA SER A 3 11.44 20.84 1.25
C SER A 3 12.55 19.79 1.03
N THR A 4 13.79 20.10 1.39
CA THR A 4 14.94 19.22 1.13
C THR A 4 15.09 18.07 2.13
N GLN A 5 14.63 18.23 3.35
CA GLN A 5 14.66 17.14 4.36
C GLN A 5 13.60 16.07 4.11
N LYS A 6 12.39 16.46 3.68
CA LYS A 6 11.32 15.51 3.33
C LYS A 6 11.70 14.62 2.12
N LYS A 7 12.33 15.19 1.10
CA LYS A 7 12.82 14.43 -0.07
C LYS A 7 13.86 13.36 0.31
N ARG A 8 14.72 13.66 1.30
CA ARG A 8 15.72 12.72 1.79
C ARG A 8 15.11 11.55 2.56
N PHE A 9 13.97 11.75 3.21
CA PHE A 9 13.35 10.73 4.07
C PHE A 9 12.57 9.67 3.27
N CYS A 10 11.73 10.07 2.30
CA CYS A 10 11.07 9.10 1.40
C CYS A 10 12.08 8.32 0.54
N LEU A 11 13.16 9.01 0.09
CA LEU A 11 14.25 8.36 -0.59
C LEU A 11 15.01 7.41 0.35
N LEU A 12 15.14 7.74 1.65
CA LEU A 12 15.77 6.86 2.64
C LEU A 12 14.97 5.57 2.87
N ILE A 13 13.65 5.63 2.95
CA ILE A 13 12.79 4.43 3.10
C ILE A 13 12.90 3.55 1.84
N LEU A 14 12.82 4.15 0.65
CA LEU A 14 12.97 3.40 -0.60
C LEU A 14 14.40 2.86 -0.77
N VAL A 15 15.40 3.65 -0.42
CA VAL A 15 16.83 3.28 -0.45
C VAL A 15 17.14 2.29 0.66
N THR A 16 16.54 2.38 1.84
CA THR A 16 16.71 1.39 2.91
C THR A 16 16.08 0.05 2.52
N LEU A 17 14.90 0.06 1.90
CA LEU A 17 14.31 -1.13 1.27
C LEU A 17 15.20 -1.68 0.14
N MET A 18 15.80 -0.83 -0.69
CA MET A 18 16.74 -1.22 -1.74
C MET A 18 18.11 -1.64 -1.18
N MET A 19 18.64 -0.98 -0.14
CA MET A 19 19.90 -1.36 0.51
C MET A 19 19.79 -2.65 1.32
N LEU A 20 18.63 -2.99 1.88
CA LEU A 20 18.35 -4.29 2.48
C LEU A 20 18.44 -5.42 1.45
N VAL A 21 18.25 -5.10 0.16
CA VAL A 21 18.40 -6.04 -0.96
C VAL A 21 19.81 -6.03 -1.56
N SER A 22 20.56 -4.90 -1.49
CA SER A 22 21.84 -4.72 -2.20
C SER A 22 23.10 -4.77 -1.33
N GLY A 23 22.98 -4.75 0.00
CA GLY A 23 24.12 -4.54 0.92
C GLY A 23 25.10 -5.70 1.11
N TYR A 24 24.99 -6.83 0.41
CA TYR A 24 25.91 -7.97 0.57
C TYR A 24 26.33 -8.62 -0.76
N GLY A 25 26.73 -7.84 -1.71
CA GLY A 25 27.17 -8.31 -3.01
C GLY A 25 28.67 -8.17 -3.30
N GLN A 26 29.57 -8.47 -2.35
CA GLN A 26 30.97 -8.74 -2.74
C GLN A 26 31.70 -9.57 -1.67
N SER A 27 32.28 -10.63 -2.15
CA SER A 27 33.27 -11.59 -1.66
C SER A 27 32.73 -12.88 -1.03
N ILE A 28 33.00 -13.92 -1.69
CA ILE A 28 33.57 -15.24 -1.37
C ILE A 28 32.93 -16.28 -2.31
N ILE A 29 33.62 -16.54 -3.40
CA ILE A 29 33.47 -17.78 -4.17
C ILE A 29 34.02 -18.90 -3.31
N SER A 30 33.17 -19.76 -2.78
CA SER A 30 33.52 -21.05 -2.25
C SER A 30 32.34 -21.99 -2.42
N GLN A 31 32.66 -23.19 -2.85
CA GLN A 31 31.82 -24.32 -3.22
C GLN A 31 30.77 -24.66 -2.15
N ASN A 32 29.55 -24.98 -2.57
CA ASN A 32 28.46 -25.56 -1.76
C ASN A 32 27.92 -24.70 -0.59
N LYS A 33 27.66 -23.40 -0.81
CA LYS A 33 26.86 -22.61 0.14
C LYS A 33 25.51 -22.27 -0.51
N SER A 34 24.44 -22.67 0.19
CA SER A 34 23.10 -22.16 -0.12
C SER A 34 23.15 -20.63 -0.22
N SER A 35 22.64 -20.06 -1.33
CA SER A 35 22.60 -18.61 -1.52
C SER A 35 22.02 -17.93 -0.29
N ILE A 36 22.62 -16.82 0.15
CA ILE A 36 22.10 -16.03 1.28
C ILE A 36 20.65 -15.59 1.06
N PHE A 37 20.21 -15.49 -0.18
CA PHE A 37 18.84 -15.14 -0.57
C PHE A 37 17.88 -16.35 -0.59
N ALA A 38 18.39 -17.59 -0.50
CA ALA A 38 17.55 -18.77 -0.38
C ALA A 38 17.03 -18.94 1.05
N PRO A 39 15.80 -19.42 1.27
CA PRO A 39 15.35 -19.87 2.58
C PRO A 39 16.32 -20.91 3.16
N SER A 40 16.45 -20.94 4.49
CA SER A 40 17.23 -21.97 5.18
C SER A 40 16.39 -23.24 5.29
N ASP A 41 16.98 -24.40 5.03
CA ASP A 41 16.30 -25.70 5.14
C ASP A 41 15.98 -26.06 6.60
N THR A 42 16.76 -25.53 7.54
CA THR A 42 16.59 -25.69 8.97
C THR A 42 16.64 -24.34 9.66
N PHE A 43 16.09 -24.27 10.88
CA PHE A 43 16.10 -23.06 11.69
C PHE A 43 17.52 -22.53 11.91
N ASN A 44 17.73 -21.26 11.54
CA ASN A 44 19.02 -20.57 11.61
C ASN A 44 18.94 -19.35 12.53
N LYS A 45 19.50 -19.50 13.75
CA LYS A 45 19.49 -18.45 14.78
C LYS A 45 20.20 -17.16 14.33
N LYS A 46 21.25 -17.24 13.51
CA LYS A 46 21.95 -16.05 13.00
C LYS A 46 21.05 -15.25 12.06
N ARG A 47 20.36 -15.95 11.13
CA ARG A 47 19.38 -15.30 10.24
C ARG A 47 18.21 -14.71 11.02
N LEU A 48 17.73 -15.39 12.07
CA LEU A 48 16.70 -14.84 12.95
C LEU A 48 17.15 -13.52 13.58
N ASN A 49 18.37 -13.46 14.14
CA ASN A 49 18.89 -12.23 14.74
C ASN A 49 18.99 -11.09 13.72
N TYR A 50 19.42 -11.38 12.48
CA TYR A 50 19.40 -10.39 11.40
C TYR A 50 17.98 -9.95 11.05
N ALA A 51 17.04 -10.88 10.89
CA ALA A 51 15.64 -10.56 10.61
C ALA A 51 15.03 -9.69 11.70
N LEU A 52 15.27 -10.02 12.98
CA LEU A 52 14.79 -9.21 14.11
C LEU A 52 15.42 -7.82 14.13
N GLY A 53 16.74 -7.69 13.93
CA GLY A 53 17.42 -6.40 13.87
C GLY A 53 16.88 -5.53 12.73
N ILE A 54 16.72 -6.09 11.52
CA ILE A 54 16.14 -5.42 10.36
C ILE A 54 14.69 -4.99 10.66
N SER A 55 13.87 -5.90 11.17
CA SER A 55 12.46 -5.61 11.50
C SER A 55 12.33 -4.51 12.54
N ALA A 56 13.14 -4.54 13.60
CA ALA A 56 13.13 -3.51 14.64
C ALA A 56 13.55 -2.14 14.07
N THR A 57 14.61 -2.10 13.26
CA THR A 57 15.07 -0.86 12.61
C THR A 57 14.02 -0.32 11.65
N THR A 58 13.41 -1.18 10.84
CA THR A 58 12.35 -0.80 9.88
C THR A 58 11.13 -0.29 10.62
N TYR A 59 10.68 -0.98 11.66
CA TYR A 59 9.54 -0.57 12.48
C TYR A 59 9.77 0.78 13.17
N THR A 60 10.94 0.98 13.77
CA THR A 60 11.30 2.25 14.41
C THR A 60 11.36 3.38 13.38
N GLY A 61 12.03 3.14 12.25
CA GLY A 61 12.12 4.11 11.16
C GLY A 61 10.75 4.47 10.59
N PHE A 62 9.88 3.48 10.40
CA PHE A 62 8.50 3.67 9.97
C PHE A 62 7.72 4.52 10.99
N SER A 63 7.71 4.15 12.27
CA SER A 63 6.95 4.85 13.31
C SER A 63 7.41 6.29 13.48
N VAL A 64 8.73 6.53 13.51
CA VAL A 64 9.30 7.89 13.59
C VAL A 64 8.94 8.69 12.34
N GLY A 65 9.07 8.09 11.18
CA GLY A 65 8.74 8.74 9.91
C GLY A 65 7.28 9.08 9.78
N LEU A 66 6.41 8.16 10.15
CA LEU A 66 4.97 8.35 10.18
C LEU A 66 4.61 9.53 11.10
N TYR A 67 5.12 9.52 12.33
CA TYR A 67 4.90 10.62 13.29
C TYR A 67 5.31 11.97 12.71
N HIS A 68 6.51 12.09 12.14
CA HIS A 68 7.01 13.35 11.61
C HIS A 68 6.30 13.82 10.33
N THR A 69 5.74 12.90 9.55
CA THR A 69 5.12 13.22 8.25
C THR A 69 3.64 13.55 8.39
N TRP A 70 2.95 12.88 9.31
CA TRP A 70 1.47 13.02 9.46
C TRP A 70 1.06 13.65 10.77
N TYR A 71 1.63 13.27 11.92
CA TYR A 71 1.06 13.60 13.24
C TYR A 71 1.66 14.84 13.91
N LYS A 72 2.95 15.11 13.69
CA LYS A 72 3.69 16.18 14.40
C LYS A 72 3.05 17.58 14.27
N GLN A 73 2.33 17.82 13.19
CA GLN A 73 1.73 19.13 12.89
C GLN A 73 0.38 19.35 13.57
N TYR A 74 -0.24 18.30 14.10
CA TYR A 74 -1.54 18.36 14.75
C TYR A 74 -1.40 18.26 16.27
N PRO A 75 -2.25 18.96 17.06
CA PRO A 75 -2.34 18.78 18.49
C PRO A 75 -2.64 17.32 18.86
N GLN A 76 -2.10 16.90 20.00
CA GLN A 76 -2.47 15.62 20.59
C GLN A 76 -3.63 15.79 21.54
N GLU A 77 -4.55 14.84 21.54
CA GLU A 77 -5.72 14.79 22.39
C GLU A 77 -5.78 13.47 23.18
N GLY A 78 -6.79 13.34 24.06
CA GLY A 78 -7.08 12.07 24.72
C GLY A 78 -7.56 11.01 23.70
N PHE A 79 -7.41 9.73 24.05
CA PHE A 79 -7.90 8.63 23.21
C PHE A 79 -9.37 8.86 22.84
N HIS A 80 -9.67 8.83 21.55
CA HIS A 80 -11.04 8.93 21.03
C HIS A 80 -11.21 8.06 19.78
N THR A 81 -12.46 7.78 19.45
CA THR A 81 -12.84 7.01 18.26
C THR A 81 -13.46 7.93 17.23
N PHE A 82 -13.26 7.60 15.97
CA PHE A 82 -13.84 8.31 14.85
C PHE A 82 -14.51 7.33 13.88
N ASN A 83 -15.70 7.68 13.40
CA ASN A 83 -16.38 6.89 12.36
C ASN A 83 -16.07 7.50 11.00
N ASP A 84 -15.11 6.93 10.34
CA ASP A 84 -14.60 7.35 9.04
C ASP A 84 -15.15 6.49 7.88
N TRP A 85 -16.24 5.73 8.10
CA TRP A 85 -16.88 4.99 7.03
C TRP A 85 -17.39 5.91 5.93
N GLY A 86 -16.91 5.68 4.71
CA GLY A 86 -17.21 6.52 3.55
C GLY A 86 -16.23 7.66 3.32
N GLU A 87 -15.34 7.95 4.29
CA GLU A 87 -14.28 8.94 4.11
C GLU A 87 -13.37 8.55 2.95
N TRP A 88 -12.99 9.55 2.14
CA TRP A 88 -12.20 9.36 0.92
C TRP A 88 -12.74 8.26 -0.02
N GLY A 89 -14.07 8.08 -0.07
CA GLY A 89 -14.70 7.03 -0.85
C GLY A 89 -14.28 5.62 -0.43
N ASN A 90 -13.96 5.40 0.85
CA ASN A 90 -13.40 4.15 1.39
C ASN A 90 -12.05 3.72 0.78
N MET A 91 -11.34 4.61 0.09
CA MET A 91 -9.99 4.31 -0.43
C MET A 91 -9.02 4.00 0.70
N ASP A 92 -9.18 4.68 1.82
CA ASP A 92 -8.42 4.46 3.03
C ASP A 92 -8.59 3.02 3.56
N LYS A 93 -9.83 2.52 3.67
CA LYS A 93 -10.13 1.15 4.10
C LYS A 93 -9.47 0.09 3.22
N VAL A 94 -9.51 0.30 1.90
CA VAL A 94 -8.85 -0.61 0.96
C VAL A 94 -7.33 -0.48 1.06
N GLY A 95 -6.81 0.71 1.36
CA GLY A 95 -5.41 0.96 1.67
C GLY A 95 -4.93 0.19 2.92
N HIS A 96 -5.72 0.22 4.00
CA HIS A 96 -5.47 -0.55 5.23
C HIS A 96 -5.46 -2.05 4.96
N LEU A 97 -6.44 -2.57 4.22
CA LEU A 97 -6.49 -3.98 3.81
C LEU A 97 -5.25 -4.37 2.99
N TYR A 98 -4.87 -3.55 2.01
CA TYR A 98 -3.69 -3.79 1.17
C TYR A 98 -2.40 -3.80 2.00
N THR A 99 -2.19 -2.79 2.84
CA THR A 99 -0.95 -2.66 3.61
C THR A 99 -0.83 -3.77 4.64
N ALA A 100 -1.90 -4.13 5.33
CA ALA A 100 -1.94 -5.25 6.28
C ALA A 100 -1.64 -6.59 5.59
N TYR A 101 -2.26 -6.86 4.44
CA TYR A 101 -1.99 -8.03 3.61
C TYR A 101 -0.53 -8.11 3.17
N PHE A 102 -0.03 -7.02 2.59
CA PHE A 102 1.35 -6.94 2.08
C PHE A 102 2.39 -7.12 3.19
N GLN A 103 2.22 -6.45 4.32
CA GLN A 103 3.10 -6.59 5.48
C GLN A 103 3.11 -8.02 6.01
N GLY A 104 1.95 -8.67 6.08
CA GLY A 104 1.81 -10.07 6.46
C GLY A 104 2.62 -10.99 5.53
N VAL A 105 2.46 -10.85 4.22
CA VAL A 105 3.22 -11.62 3.21
C VAL A 105 4.72 -11.39 3.33
N LEU A 106 5.16 -10.14 3.51
CA LEU A 106 6.58 -9.80 3.60
C LEU A 106 7.22 -10.40 4.85
N CYS A 107 6.58 -10.25 6.00
CA CYS A 107 7.08 -10.78 7.26
C CYS A 107 7.06 -12.32 7.29
N TYR A 108 6.06 -12.96 6.69
CA TYR A 108 6.05 -14.41 6.46
C TYR A 108 7.27 -14.87 5.66
N LYS A 109 7.56 -14.21 4.53
CA LYS A 109 8.75 -14.55 3.72
C LYS A 109 10.06 -14.35 4.48
N GLY A 110 10.15 -13.28 5.28
CA GLY A 110 11.28 -13.05 6.17
C GLY A 110 11.44 -14.16 7.22
N ALA A 111 10.35 -14.62 7.83
CA ALA A 111 10.34 -15.72 8.78
C ALA A 111 10.75 -17.04 8.10
N LYS A 112 10.23 -17.35 6.92
CA LYS A 112 10.65 -18.51 6.10
C LYS A 112 12.13 -18.49 5.76
N TRP A 113 12.69 -17.32 5.48
CA TRP A 113 14.12 -17.16 5.21
C TRP A 113 15.00 -17.60 6.40
N THR A 114 14.49 -17.51 7.63
CA THR A 114 15.20 -17.98 8.82
C THR A 114 15.12 -19.50 9.05
N GLY A 115 14.30 -20.21 8.26
CA GLY A 115 14.04 -21.64 8.40
C GLY A 115 12.95 -22.00 9.41
N LEU A 116 12.09 -21.04 9.77
CA LEU A 116 10.90 -21.33 10.59
C LEU A 116 9.89 -22.18 9.78
N SER A 117 9.13 -23.01 10.52
CA SER A 117 8.02 -23.77 9.92
C SER A 117 6.93 -22.86 9.34
N ASP A 118 6.09 -23.40 8.46
CA ASP A 118 5.02 -22.60 7.83
C ASP A 118 4.09 -21.97 8.87
N ASP A 119 3.59 -22.74 9.82
CA ASP A 119 2.68 -22.22 10.84
C ASP A 119 3.29 -21.09 11.67
N LYS A 120 4.55 -21.24 12.10
CA LYS A 120 5.25 -20.17 12.82
C LYS A 120 5.48 -18.95 11.95
N SER A 121 5.78 -19.16 10.67
CA SER A 121 5.99 -18.07 9.73
C SER A 121 4.70 -17.32 9.42
N ILE A 122 3.55 -18.03 9.30
CA ILE A 122 2.21 -17.41 9.16
C ILE A 122 1.90 -16.56 10.40
N MET A 123 2.15 -17.10 11.58
CA MET A 123 1.93 -16.37 12.83
C MET A 123 2.81 -15.10 12.91
N VAL A 124 4.09 -15.19 12.54
CA VAL A 124 4.98 -14.02 12.46
C VAL A 124 4.44 -12.98 11.48
N GLY A 125 4.01 -13.40 10.31
CA GLY A 125 3.41 -12.50 9.31
C GLY A 125 2.17 -11.78 9.85
N ALA A 126 1.27 -12.53 10.50
CA ALA A 126 0.04 -11.97 11.07
C ALA A 126 0.32 -10.97 12.21
N ILE A 127 1.22 -11.33 13.13
CA ILE A 127 1.60 -10.45 14.25
C ILE A 127 2.28 -9.17 13.74
N CYS A 128 3.22 -9.28 12.81
CA CYS A 128 3.93 -8.12 12.28
C CYS A 128 2.98 -7.18 11.51
N GLY A 129 2.14 -7.73 10.62
CA GLY A 129 1.13 -6.92 9.92
C GLY A 129 0.19 -6.22 10.90
N GLY A 130 -0.31 -6.95 11.92
CA GLY A 130 -1.15 -6.38 12.97
C GLY A 130 -0.46 -5.28 13.77
N LEU A 131 0.81 -5.47 14.14
CA LEU A 131 1.57 -4.48 14.90
C LEU A 131 1.73 -3.17 14.14
N PHE A 132 2.11 -3.21 12.87
CA PHE A 132 2.27 -2.00 12.06
C PHE A 132 0.95 -1.24 11.94
N GLN A 133 -0.14 -1.94 11.63
CA GLN A 133 -1.45 -1.30 11.45
C GLN A 133 -2.01 -0.76 12.79
N THR A 134 -1.91 -1.54 13.87
CA THR A 134 -2.34 -1.05 15.20
C THR A 134 -1.54 0.17 15.64
N THR A 135 -0.28 0.31 15.23
CA THR A 135 0.53 1.50 15.52
C THR A 135 -0.05 2.73 14.82
N ILE A 136 -0.51 2.61 13.57
CA ILE A 136 -1.19 3.71 12.86
C ILE A 136 -2.45 4.11 13.61
N GLU A 137 -3.35 3.15 13.88
CA GLU A 137 -4.61 3.40 14.57
C GLU A 137 -4.42 4.02 15.97
N MET A 138 -3.36 3.62 16.67
CA MET A 138 -3.05 4.23 17.98
C MET A 138 -2.52 5.66 17.83
N MET A 139 -1.81 5.98 16.76
CA MET A 139 -1.41 7.37 16.49
C MET A 139 -2.62 8.22 16.11
N ASP A 140 -3.55 7.68 15.33
CA ASP A 140 -4.80 8.34 14.96
C ASP A 140 -5.67 8.59 16.20
N ALA A 141 -5.77 7.61 17.10
CA ALA A 141 -6.56 7.68 18.33
C ALA A 141 -6.20 8.87 19.25
N PHE A 142 -4.98 9.39 19.16
CA PHE A 142 -4.49 10.51 19.96
C PHE A 142 -4.26 11.78 19.16
N SER A 143 -4.65 11.84 17.89
CA SER A 143 -4.53 13.02 17.03
C SER A 143 -5.84 13.80 16.99
N SER A 144 -5.78 15.12 17.08
CA SER A 144 -6.97 15.97 16.92
C SER A 144 -7.59 15.95 15.52
N GLU A 145 -6.85 15.43 14.52
CA GLU A 145 -7.30 15.40 13.13
C GLU A 145 -8.04 14.10 12.79
N TRP A 146 -7.69 13.01 13.48
CA TRP A 146 -8.24 11.67 13.23
C TRP A 146 -8.82 11.09 14.53
N GLY A 147 -8.96 9.81 14.61
CA GLY A 147 -9.40 9.05 15.78
C GLY A 147 -9.25 7.57 15.52
N PHE A 148 -9.36 6.73 16.53
CA PHE A 148 -9.32 5.28 16.38
C PHE A 148 -10.50 4.80 15.55
N SER A 149 -10.23 4.16 14.42
CA SER A 149 -11.24 3.66 13.50
C SER A 149 -11.46 2.15 13.67
N LEU A 150 -12.69 1.77 14.03
CA LEU A 150 -13.09 0.35 14.04
C LEU A 150 -13.17 -0.22 12.63
N THR A 151 -13.47 0.59 11.63
CA THR A 151 -13.57 0.15 10.24
C THR A 151 -12.20 -0.09 9.64
N ASP A 152 -11.19 0.69 9.99
CA ASP A 152 -9.80 0.44 9.59
C ASP A 152 -9.21 -0.78 10.26
N MET A 153 -9.52 -0.98 11.56
CA MET A 153 -9.18 -2.24 12.23
C MET A 153 -9.83 -3.45 11.56
N GLY A 154 -11.08 -3.33 11.11
CA GLY A 154 -11.76 -4.37 10.33
C GLY A 154 -11.07 -4.66 8.99
N ALA A 155 -10.65 -3.62 8.28
CA ALA A 155 -9.90 -3.73 7.04
C ALA A 155 -8.52 -4.37 7.28
N ASN A 156 -7.82 -3.97 8.33
CA ASN A 156 -6.53 -4.54 8.75
C ASN A 156 -6.64 -6.03 9.05
N ILE A 157 -7.63 -6.43 9.85
CA ILE A 157 -7.89 -7.84 10.17
C ILE A 157 -8.24 -8.63 8.91
N SER A 158 -9.01 -8.04 7.98
CA SER A 158 -9.37 -8.67 6.72
C SER A 158 -8.16 -8.92 5.82
N GLY A 159 -7.23 -7.95 5.74
CA GLY A 159 -5.99 -8.09 4.98
C GLY A 159 -5.07 -9.17 5.55
N ILE A 160 -4.87 -9.18 6.87
CA ILE A 160 -4.10 -10.22 7.58
C ILE A 160 -4.75 -11.58 7.41
N GLY A 161 -6.08 -11.66 7.57
CA GLY A 161 -6.86 -12.89 7.41
C GLY A 161 -6.73 -13.45 6.00
N LEU A 162 -6.86 -12.59 4.97
CA LEU A 162 -6.69 -12.99 3.58
C LEU A 162 -5.31 -13.60 3.32
N PHE A 163 -4.25 -12.97 3.82
CA PHE A 163 -2.89 -13.52 3.74
C PHE A 163 -2.78 -14.88 4.45
N ALA A 164 -3.17 -14.92 5.74
CA ALA A 164 -2.94 -16.08 6.60
C ALA A 164 -3.74 -17.31 6.17
N LEU A 165 -5.01 -17.13 5.80
CA LEU A 165 -5.89 -18.20 5.35
C LEU A 165 -5.39 -18.81 4.03
N GLN A 166 -5.04 -18.00 3.05
CA GLN A 166 -4.50 -18.50 1.79
C GLN A 166 -3.20 -19.28 2.03
N GLN A 167 -2.29 -18.74 2.84
CA GLN A 167 -1.05 -19.41 3.14
C GLN A 167 -1.26 -20.73 3.90
N LYS A 168 -2.23 -20.76 4.83
CA LYS A 168 -2.54 -21.96 5.62
C LYS A 168 -3.18 -23.07 4.79
N TYR A 169 -4.18 -22.72 3.96
CA TYR A 169 -4.98 -23.73 3.27
C TYR A 169 -4.48 -24.07 1.86
N TRP A 170 -3.86 -23.10 1.17
CA TRP A 170 -3.36 -23.30 -0.18
C TRP A 170 -1.83 -23.38 -0.28
N GLY A 171 -1.11 -22.96 0.76
CA GLY A 171 0.36 -22.88 0.73
C GLY A 171 0.91 -21.76 -0.17
N GLU A 172 0.03 -21.00 -0.81
CA GLU A 172 0.38 -19.91 -1.74
C GLU A 172 -0.70 -18.81 -1.73
N GLN A 173 -0.32 -17.63 -2.24
CA GLN A 173 -1.25 -16.52 -2.41
C GLN A 173 -1.86 -16.59 -3.81
N ARG A 174 -3.12 -17.04 -3.94
CA ARG A 174 -3.84 -17.16 -5.22
C ARG A 174 -4.58 -15.88 -5.57
N ILE A 175 -4.97 -15.10 -4.56
CA ILE A 175 -5.59 -13.78 -4.67
C ILE A 175 -4.66 -12.80 -4.00
N MET A 176 -4.03 -11.93 -4.77
CA MET A 176 -3.07 -10.94 -4.28
C MET A 176 -3.72 -9.56 -4.27
N ILE A 177 -3.57 -8.83 -3.17
CA ILE A 177 -3.96 -7.42 -3.15
C ILE A 177 -2.78 -6.60 -3.60
N LYS A 178 -3.00 -5.76 -4.62
CA LYS A 178 -1.98 -4.94 -5.27
C LYS A 178 -2.45 -3.50 -5.39
N VAL A 179 -1.53 -2.59 -5.67
CA VAL A 179 -1.82 -1.18 -5.90
C VAL A 179 -1.21 -0.70 -7.22
N SER A 180 -1.88 0.21 -7.89
CA SER A 180 -1.28 1.08 -8.90
C SER A 180 -1.57 2.52 -8.54
N SER A 181 -0.65 3.43 -8.85
CA SER A 181 -0.83 4.87 -8.67
C SER A 181 -0.27 5.61 -9.87
N TYR A 182 -1.09 6.47 -10.43
CA TYR A 182 -0.75 7.32 -11.56
C TYR A 182 -0.97 8.77 -11.15
N PRO A 183 0.06 9.46 -10.61
CA PRO A 183 -0.06 10.82 -10.12
C PRO A 183 -0.73 11.73 -11.14
N LYS A 184 -1.74 12.47 -10.69
CA LYS A 184 -2.58 13.33 -11.50
C LYS A 184 -2.08 14.77 -11.50
N ASN A 185 -2.36 15.48 -12.57
CA ASN A 185 -2.38 16.93 -12.60
C ASN A 185 -3.82 17.39 -12.47
N TYR A 186 -4.05 18.37 -11.61
CA TYR A 186 -5.37 18.91 -11.37
C TYR A 186 -5.57 20.20 -12.15
N ASP A 187 -6.83 20.49 -12.51
CA ASP A 187 -7.17 21.73 -13.21
C ASP A 187 -6.82 22.94 -12.33
N ASP A 188 -6.21 23.94 -12.94
CA ASP A 188 -5.80 25.16 -12.25
C ASP A 188 -6.88 26.26 -12.42
N PHE A 189 -8.09 25.98 -11.92
CA PHE A 189 -9.11 27.00 -11.81
C PHE A 189 -9.30 27.45 -10.35
N SER A 190 -9.85 28.65 -10.18
CA SER A 190 -10.10 29.24 -8.88
C SER A 190 -11.42 28.77 -8.28
N VAL A 191 -11.37 28.26 -7.06
CA VAL A 191 -12.55 28.03 -6.20
C VAL A 191 -12.72 29.25 -5.31
N VAL A 192 -13.91 29.85 -5.35
CA VAL A 192 -14.23 31.03 -4.54
C VAL A 192 -14.83 30.60 -3.22
N GLY A 193 -14.27 31.09 -2.13
CA GLY A 193 -14.74 30.86 -0.79
C GLY A 193 -15.90 31.76 -0.39
N SER A 194 -16.43 31.53 0.80
CA SER A 194 -17.61 32.21 1.35
C SER A 194 -17.41 33.73 1.53
N ASN A 195 -16.17 34.17 1.73
CA ASN A 195 -15.82 35.59 1.94
C ASN A 195 -15.26 36.26 0.66
N GLY A 196 -15.25 35.53 -0.47
CA GLY A 196 -14.79 36.04 -1.75
C GLY A 196 -13.30 35.84 -2.03
N THR A 197 -12.53 35.26 -1.11
CA THR A 197 -11.15 34.82 -1.40
C THR A 197 -11.17 33.65 -2.37
N SER A 198 -10.14 33.47 -3.17
CA SER A 198 -10.05 32.35 -4.11
C SER A 198 -8.79 31.55 -3.91
N ILE A 199 -8.90 30.23 -4.01
CA ILE A 199 -7.78 29.29 -4.01
C ILE A 199 -7.83 28.46 -5.32
N SER A 200 -6.69 28.20 -5.93
CA SER A 200 -6.68 27.28 -7.07
C SER A 200 -6.90 25.84 -6.63
N LEU A 201 -7.60 25.04 -7.43
CA LEU A 201 -7.83 23.62 -7.17
C LEU A 201 -6.50 22.84 -7.12
N GLN A 202 -5.53 23.22 -7.95
CA GLN A 202 -4.17 22.67 -7.89
C GLN A 202 -3.51 22.93 -6.55
N ASN A 203 -3.64 24.16 -5.99
CA ASN A 203 -3.11 24.47 -4.65
C ASN A 203 -3.79 23.64 -3.57
N ARG A 204 -5.11 23.45 -3.67
CA ARG A 204 -5.84 22.56 -2.74
C ARG A 204 -5.32 21.12 -2.84
N ALA A 205 -5.13 20.59 -4.04
CA ALA A 205 -4.59 19.25 -4.26
C ALA A 205 -3.16 19.11 -3.71
N ASP A 206 -2.30 20.12 -3.93
CA ASP A 206 -0.93 20.13 -3.41
C ASP A 206 -0.88 20.20 -1.87
N ASN A 207 -1.84 20.89 -1.24
CA ASN A 207 -1.99 20.92 0.22
C ASN A 207 -2.42 19.56 0.78
N LEU A 208 -3.34 18.87 0.12
CA LEU A 208 -3.82 17.55 0.53
C LEU A 208 -2.79 16.44 0.29
N PHE A 209 -2.33 16.36 -0.95
CA PHE A 209 -1.59 15.19 -1.46
C PHE A 209 -0.09 15.43 -1.53
N GLY A 210 0.35 16.66 -1.27
CA GLY A 210 1.74 17.09 -1.42
C GLY A 210 2.07 17.50 -2.85
N ALA A 211 3.14 18.29 -2.99
CA ALA A 211 3.58 18.81 -4.28
C ALA A 211 4.61 17.91 -4.99
N SER A 212 5.28 17.00 -4.25
CA SER A 212 6.29 16.11 -4.82
C SER A 212 5.67 14.83 -5.39
N PHE A 213 6.34 14.23 -6.39
CA PHE A 213 5.91 12.96 -6.98
C PHE A 213 5.72 11.86 -5.93
N SER A 214 6.64 11.73 -4.97
CA SER A 214 6.58 10.71 -3.93
C SER A 214 5.41 10.92 -2.95
N GLU A 215 5.08 12.18 -2.64
CA GLU A 215 3.93 12.49 -1.78
C GLU A 215 2.63 12.17 -2.53
N LYS A 216 2.47 12.66 -3.76
CA LYS A 216 1.29 12.35 -4.60
C LYS A 216 1.11 10.85 -4.78
N TYR A 217 2.20 10.12 -5.04
CA TYR A 217 2.12 8.67 -5.19
C TYR A 217 1.58 7.96 -3.93
N LEU A 218 1.91 8.44 -2.74
CA LEU A 218 1.53 7.83 -1.47
C LEU A 218 0.21 8.36 -0.89
N LYS A 219 -0.15 9.62 -1.14
CA LYS A 219 -1.27 10.29 -0.46
C LYS A 219 -2.47 10.55 -1.36
N ASP A 220 -2.28 10.56 -2.69
CA ASP A 220 -3.34 10.94 -3.61
C ASP A 220 -4.26 9.76 -3.91
N TYR A 221 -5.31 9.65 -3.14
CA TYR A 221 -6.35 8.63 -3.34
C TYR A 221 -7.04 8.72 -4.70
N ASN A 222 -7.08 9.91 -5.34
CA ASN A 222 -7.63 10.03 -6.69
C ASN A 222 -6.73 9.40 -7.78
N ALA A 223 -5.46 9.17 -7.45
CA ALA A 223 -4.48 8.58 -8.36
C ALA A 223 -4.34 7.07 -8.16
N GLN A 224 -4.79 6.55 -7.01
CA GLN A 224 -4.61 5.17 -6.60
C GLN A 224 -5.75 4.28 -7.05
N VAL A 225 -5.41 3.06 -7.42
CA VAL A 225 -6.37 1.96 -7.61
C VAL A 225 -5.83 0.74 -6.89
N TYR A 226 -6.66 0.12 -6.07
CA TYR A 226 -6.35 -1.13 -5.39
C TYR A 226 -6.98 -2.30 -6.15
N TRP A 227 -6.28 -3.41 -6.23
CA TRP A 227 -6.60 -4.53 -7.08
C TRP A 227 -6.61 -5.85 -6.33
N ALA A 228 -7.64 -6.65 -6.54
CA ALA A 228 -7.63 -8.07 -6.26
C ALA A 228 -7.16 -8.80 -7.52
N SER A 229 -5.90 -9.21 -7.53
CA SER A 229 -5.26 -9.92 -8.65
C SER A 229 -5.36 -11.43 -8.43
N ILE A 230 -6.17 -12.09 -9.24
CA ILE A 230 -6.57 -13.49 -9.09
C ILE A 230 -5.76 -14.34 -10.07
N ASN A 231 -4.96 -15.27 -9.54
CA ASN A 231 -4.23 -16.23 -10.37
C ASN A 231 -5.15 -17.34 -10.85
N VAL A 232 -5.70 -17.17 -12.04
CA VAL A 232 -6.71 -18.07 -12.61
C VAL A 232 -6.19 -19.51 -12.73
N SER A 233 -4.93 -19.68 -13.12
CA SER A 233 -4.35 -21.02 -13.31
C SER A 233 -4.33 -21.84 -12.01
N SER A 234 -4.27 -21.17 -10.84
CA SER A 234 -4.25 -21.85 -9.54
C SER A 234 -5.62 -22.44 -9.12
N PHE A 235 -6.68 -22.11 -9.85
CA PHE A 235 -8.03 -22.63 -9.64
C PHE A 235 -8.48 -23.59 -10.73
N LEU A 236 -7.66 -23.78 -11.77
CA LEU A 236 -7.93 -24.68 -12.89
C LEU A 236 -7.17 -26.01 -12.71
N PRO A 237 -7.57 -27.10 -13.39
CA PRO A 237 -6.83 -28.36 -13.40
C PRO A 237 -5.36 -28.16 -13.82
N GLU A 238 -4.45 -29.02 -13.37
CA GLU A 238 -2.99 -28.89 -13.62
C GLU A 238 -2.63 -28.87 -15.11
N ASN A 239 -3.43 -29.49 -15.97
CA ASN A 239 -3.21 -29.54 -17.42
C ASN A 239 -3.85 -28.36 -18.18
N ASN A 240 -4.29 -27.32 -17.48
CA ASN A 240 -4.86 -26.14 -18.13
C ASN A 240 -3.84 -25.41 -19.00
N LYS A 241 -4.33 -24.67 -20.00
CA LYS A 241 -3.48 -23.90 -20.94
C LYS A 241 -3.34 -22.43 -20.56
N TRP A 242 -3.95 -22.00 -19.44
CA TRP A 242 -3.83 -20.61 -18.98
C TRP A 242 -2.40 -20.33 -18.50
N PRO A 243 -1.75 -19.26 -18.97
CA PRO A 243 -0.41 -18.91 -18.49
C PRO A 243 -0.42 -18.65 -16.98
N ASN A 244 0.41 -19.36 -16.23
CA ASN A 244 0.41 -19.28 -14.76
C ASN A 244 0.86 -17.92 -14.19
N TRP A 245 1.39 -17.04 -15.02
CA TRP A 245 1.83 -15.69 -14.69
C TRP A 245 0.82 -14.61 -15.11
N VAL A 246 -0.29 -14.97 -15.77
CA VAL A 246 -1.37 -14.05 -16.14
C VAL A 246 -2.53 -14.18 -15.17
N ASN A 247 -2.88 -13.07 -14.56
CA ASN A 247 -3.98 -12.95 -13.61
C ASN A 247 -5.12 -12.12 -14.21
N ILE A 248 -6.33 -12.33 -13.70
CA ILE A 248 -7.44 -11.40 -13.84
C ILE A 248 -7.44 -10.50 -12.61
N ALA A 249 -7.58 -9.20 -12.82
CA ALA A 249 -7.56 -8.22 -11.75
C ALA A 249 -8.88 -7.44 -11.70
N LEU A 250 -9.49 -7.40 -10.50
CA LEU A 250 -10.62 -6.55 -10.17
C LEU A 250 -10.09 -5.36 -9.40
N GLY A 251 -10.37 -4.14 -9.86
CA GLY A 251 -9.86 -2.92 -9.26
C GLY A 251 -10.96 -2.04 -8.66
N TYR A 252 -10.61 -1.31 -7.62
CA TYR A 252 -11.40 -0.27 -7.01
C TYR A 252 -10.57 1.00 -6.86
N GLY A 253 -11.15 2.12 -7.28
CA GLY A 253 -10.62 3.45 -7.16
C GLY A 253 -11.72 4.48 -6.87
N ALA A 254 -11.31 5.69 -6.57
CA ALA A 254 -12.22 6.82 -6.46
C ALA A 254 -11.55 8.07 -7.05
N ASP A 255 -12.36 9.05 -7.45
CA ASP A 255 -11.86 10.25 -8.09
C ASP A 255 -12.66 11.49 -7.71
N ASN A 256 -12.11 12.67 -8.05
CA ASN A 256 -12.65 13.98 -7.74
C ASN A 256 -12.88 14.20 -6.24
N MET A 257 -11.97 13.73 -5.40
CA MET A 257 -12.02 13.91 -3.95
C MET A 257 -11.07 15.01 -3.50
N PHE A 258 -11.60 16.07 -2.90
CA PHE A 258 -10.87 17.22 -2.37
C PHE A 258 -11.18 17.51 -0.90
N GLY A 259 -11.82 16.58 -0.24
CA GLY A 259 -12.12 16.51 1.19
C GLY A 259 -12.52 15.11 1.59
N GLY A 260 -12.54 14.77 2.86
CA GLY A 260 -12.81 13.42 3.37
C GLY A 260 -14.17 12.87 2.93
N PHE A 261 -15.25 13.48 3.40
CA PHE A 261 -16.62 13.06 3.09
C PHE A 261 -17.24 13.79 1.91
N GLU A 262 -16.98 15.10 1.81
CA GLU A 262 -17.52 16.00 0.81
C GLU A 262 -16.38 16.83 0.21
N ASN A 263 -16.62 17.45 -0.95
CA ASN A 263 -15.66 18.37 -1.57
C ASN A 263 -15.81 19.77 -0.97
N GLU A 264 -15.68 19.84 0.36
CA GLU A 264 -15.64 21.08 1.09
C GLU A 264 -14.49 21.09 2.11
N TRP A 265 -13.97 22.26 2.39
CA TRP A 265 -12.88 22.45 3.36
C TRP A 265 -12.88 23.87 3.91
N GLU A 266 -12.21 24.05 5.01
CA GLU A 266 -11.96 25.35 5.61
C GLU A 266 -10.46 25.66 5.57
N THR A 267 -10.12 26.89 5.22
CA THR A 267 -8.74 27.39 5.23
C THR A 267 -8.78 28.84 5.69
N GLU A 268 -7.98 29.19 6.72
CA GLU A 268 -7.90 30.55 7.27
C GLU A 268 -9.26 31.14 7.70
N GLY A 269 -10.16 30.26 8.19
CA GLY A 269 -11.49 30.66 8.62
C GLY A 269 -12.48 30.92 7.49
N GLU A 270 -12.15 30.53 6.26
CA GLU A 270 -13.00 30.63 5.09
C GLU A 270 -13.37 29.26 4.54
N ARG A 271 -14.67 29.05 4.28
CA ARG A 271 -15.23 27.81 3.75
C ARG A 271 -15.23 27.82 2.22
N PHE A 272 -14.70 26.77 1.64
CA PHE A 272 -14.68 26.50 0.22
C PHE A 272 -15.52 25.25 -0.09
N VAL A 273 -16.30 25.30 -1.18
CA VAL A 273 -17.17 24.20 -1.60
C VAL A 273 -17.06 24.03 -3.12
N LEU A 274 -16.76 22.82 -3.56
CA LEU A 274 -16.88 22.44 -4.99
C LEU A 274 -18.29 21.94 -5.26
N SER A 275 -18.90 22.45 -6.32
CA SER A 275 -20.24 22.02 -6.75
C SER A 275 -20.25 20.52 -7.03
N LYS A 276 -21.24 19.79 -6.49
CA LYS A 276 -21.46 18.36 -6.77
C LYS A 276 -21.77 18.10 -8.25
N ASP A 277 -22.36 19.06 -8.96
CA ASP A 277 -22.67 18.92 -10.38
C ASP A 277 -21.42 19.10 -11.26
N GLY A 278 -20.54 20.04 -10.89
CA GLY A 278 -19.30 20.31 -11.62
C GLY A 278 -18.18 19.33 -11.31
N TYR A 279 -18.08 18.91 -10.03
CA TYR A 279 -17.06 18.00 -9.51
C TYR A 279 -17.68 16.87 -8.71
N PRO A 280 -18.45 15.98 -9.34
CA PRO A 280 -19.02 14.83 -8.64
C PRO A 280 -17.91 13.88 -8.21
N ARG A 281 -17.93 13.47 -6.95
CA ARG A 281 -17.09 12.36 -6.48
C ARG A 281 -17.57 11.07 -7.15
N VAL A 282 -16.64 10.28 -7.67
CA VAL A 282 -16.96 9.05 -8.39
C VAL A 282 -16.22 7.87 -7.79
N HIS A 283 -16.88 6.72 -7.73
CA HIS A 283 -16.26 5.44 -7.49
C HIS A 283 -15.96 4.77 -8.83
N GLN A 284 -14.82 4.13 -8.92
CA GLN A 284 -14.33 3.51 -10.15
C GLN A 284 -14.12 2.02 -9.91
N TYR A 285 -14.65 1.20 -10.78
CA TYR A 285 -14.53 -0.26 -10.76
C TYR A 285 -13.83 -0.71 -12.02
N TYR A 286 -12.86 -1.58 -11.87
CA TYR A 286 -12.03 -2.01 -12.98
C TYR A 286 -12.05 -3.52 -13.16
N LEU A 287 -12.02 -3.97 -14.40
CA LEU A 287 -11.71 -5.33 -14.79
C LEU A 287 -10.52 -5.28 -15.75
N GLY A 288 -9.43 -5.97 -15.40
CA GLY A 288 -8.21 -5.91 -16.19
C GLY A 288 -7.38 -7.19 -16.09
N LEU A 289 -6.27 -7.17 -16.78
CA LEU A 289 -5.22 -8.17 -16.64
C LEU A 289 -4.20 -7.71 -15.60
N ASP A 290 -3.45 -8.67 -15.05
CA ASP A 290 -2.27 -8.40 -14.23
C ASP A 290 -1.25 -9.53 -14.41
N PHE A 291 -0.02 -9.29 -13.97
CA PHE A 291 1.07 -10.24 -14.08
C PHE A 291 1.60 -10.62 -12.69
N ASP A 292 1.69 -11.93 -12.44
CA ASP A 292 2.34 -12.45 -11.25
C ASP A 292 3.83 -12.66 -11.51
N PHE A 293 4.63 -11.67 -11.11
CA PHE A 293 6.09 -11.73 -11.29
C PHE A 293 6.71 -12.88 -10.51
N THR A 294 6.08 -13.38 -9.45
CA THR A 294 6.60 -14.49 -8.64
C THR A 294 6.55 -15.83 -9.40
N LYS A 295 5.71 -15.95 -10.43
CA LYS A 295 5.59 -17.13 -11.30
C LYS A 295 6.63 -17.14 -12.44
N ILE A 296 7.42 -16.08 -12.60
CA ILE A 296 8.52 -16.03 -13.58
C ILE A 296 9.62 -16.98 -13.13
N LYS A 297 9.90 -17.97 -13.98
CA LYS A 297 10.91 -19.00 -13.69
C LYS A 297 12.31 -18.40 -13.72
N THR A 298 13.01 -18.40 -12.60
CA THR A 298 14.42 -18.00 -12.50
C THR A 298 15.15 -18.86 -11.46
N LYS A 299 16.42 -19.18 -11.72
CA LYS A 299 17.31 -19.85 -10.74
C LYS A 299 17.96 -18.85 -9.78
N ASN A 300 17.91 -17.56 -10.09
CA ASN A 300 18.53 -16.52 -9.29
C ASN A 300 17.61 -16.14 -8.11
N HIS A 301 18.02 -16.46 -6.88
CA HIS A 301 17.25 -16.17 -5.67
C HIS A 301 17.11 -14.67 -5.38
N PHE A 302 18.08 -13.85 -5.77
CA PHE A 302 17.98 -12.40 -5.68
C PHE A 302 16.84 -11.86 -6.56
N LEU A 303 16.79 -12.32 -7.83
CA LEU A 303 15.69 -11.94 -8.74
C LEU A 303 14.33 -12.42 -8.22
N LYS A 304 14.24 -13.60 -7.59
CA LYS A 304 13.00 -14.05 -6.94
C LYS A 304 12.54 -13.09 -5.85
N GLY A 305 13.49 -12.62 -5.02
CA GLY A 305 13.21 -11.61 -4.00
C GLY A 305 12.72 -10.31 -4.60
N LEU A 306 13.40 -9.82 -5.64
CA LEU A 306 13.05 -8.60 -6.36
C LEU A 306 11.65 -8.70 -6.99
N PHE A 307 11.36 -9.79 -7.69
CA PHE A 307 10.02 -10.05 -8.26
C PHE A 307 8.94 -10.10 -7.18
N SER A 308 9.24 -10.64 -6.00
CA SER A 308 8.31 -10.63 -4.87
C SER A 308 8.00 -9.23 -4.36
N ILE A 309 8.98 -8.33 -4.38
CA ILE A 309 8.80 -6.91 -3.98
C ILE A 309 7.98 -6.19 -5.05
N PHE A 310 8.34 -6.31 -6.32
CA PHE A 310 7.58 -5.66 -7.40
C PHE A 310 6.15 -6.20 -7.55
N ASN A 311 5.90 -7.41 -7.08
CA ASN A 311 4.57 -8.04 -7.15
C ASN A 311 3.51 -7.40 -6.24
N ILE A 312 3.89 -6.45 -5.38
CA ILE A 312 2.95 -5.62 -4.61
C ILE A 312 2.25 -4.58 -5.49
N PHE A 313 2.84 -4.27 -6.64
CA PHE A 313 2.27 -3.35 -7.61
C PHE A 313 1.57 -4.12 -8.72
N LYS A 314 0.45 -3.59 -9.18
CA LYS A 314 -0.15 -4.08 -10.43
C LYS A 314 0.71 -3.67 -11.60
N ALA A 315 1.01 -4.62 -12.47
CA ALA A 315 1.71 -4.32 -13.72
C ALA A 315 0.82 -3.47 -14.64
N PRO A 316 1.36 -2.43 -15.30
CA PRO A 316 0.63 -1.68 -16.30
C PRO A 316 0.10 -2.61 -17.40
N SER A 317 -1.21 -2.68 -17.56
CA SER A 317 -1.87 -3.60 -18.48
C SER A 317 -3.28 -3.12 -18.82
N PRO A 318 -3.92 -3.63 -19.89
CA PRO A 318 -5.26 -3.23 -20.28
C PRO A 318 -6.29 -3.45 -19.18
N ALA A 319 -7.19 -2.46 -19.02
CA ALA A 319 -8.30 -2.54 -18.10
C ALA A 319 -9.53 -1.79 -18.63
N LEU A 320 -10.70 -2.35 -18.34
CA LEU A 320 -11.99 -1.70 -18.53
C LEU A 320 -12.41 -1.07 -17.21
N GLU A 321 -12.80 0.19 -17.24
CA GLU A 321 -13.35 0.94 -16.11
C GLU A 321 -14.84 1.15 -16.31
N ILE A 322 -15.62 1.01 -15.26
CA ILE A 322 -16.96 1.54 -15.11
C ILE A 322 -17.03 2.38 -13.85
N ASN A 323 -17.52 3.60 -13.93
CA ASN A 323 -17.65 4.44 -12.75
C ASN A 323 -19.10 4.53 -12.24
N SER A 324 -19.28 5.14 -11.06
CA SER A 324 -20.59 5.28 -10.40
C SER A 324 -21.59 6.14 -11.17
N ARG A 325 -21.18 6.81 -12.26
CA ARG A 325 -22.04 7.56 -13.18
C ARG A 325 -22.51 6.71 -14.37
N GLY A 326 -22.03 5.46 -14.47
CA GLY A 326 -22.31 4.58 -15.60
C GLY A 326 -21.42 4.85 -16.83
N GLU A 327 -20.39 5.67 -16.70
CA GLU A 327 -19.44 5.93 -17.78
C GLU A 327 -18.47 4.74 -17.89
N VAL A 328 -18.19 4.32 -19.11
CA VAL A 328 -17.30 3.21 -19.41
C VAL A 328 -16.08 3.70 -20.14
N SER A 329 -14.90 3.36 -19.68
CA SER A 329 -13.61 3.76 -20.26
C SER A 329 -12.68 2.57 -20.42
N PHE A 330 -11.91 2.55 -21.50
CA PHE A 330 -10.86 1.55 -21.74
C PHE A 330 -9.48 2.18 -21.58
N HIS A 331 -8.67 1.58 -20.74
CA HIS A 331 -7.30 1.99 -20.49
C HIS A 331 -6.34 0.95 -21.07
N ILE A 332 -5.39 1.38 -21.91
CA ILE A 332 -4.31 0.50 -22.41
C ILE A 332 -3.36 0.11 -21.27
N PHE A 333 -3.09 1.06 -20.38
CA PHE A 333 -2.23 0.89 -19.20
C PHE A 333 -2.94 1.48 -17.97
N ARG A 334 -3.24 0.60 -17.05
CA ARG A 334 -3.83 1.02 -15.76
C ARG A 334 -3.23 0.22 -14.60
#